data_228a9e87453ea1535f8a2a435f972b4a
#
_entry.id   228a9e87453ea1535f8a2a435f972b4a
#
_cell.length_a   1.000
_cell.length_b   1.000
_cell.length_c   1.000
_cell.angle_alpha   90.00
_cell.angle_beta   90.00
_cell.angle_gamma   90.00
#
_symmetry.space_group_name_H-M   'P 1'
#
loop_
_entity.id
_entity.type
_entity.pdbx_description
1 polymer ?
#
loop_
_entity_poly.entity_id
_entity_poly.type
_entity_poly.pdbx_seq_one_letter_code
_entity_poly.pdbx_strand_id
1 'polypeptide(L)' 'MKTYKNFKDQVARIETQNELIEAHIAICQAYSAYKITHAQLDELRNAMILKRLEKKIAWGQGI' A
#
# COMPACT_ATOMS: atom_id res chain seq x y z
N MET A 1 8.09 -12.50 8.79
CA MET A 1 7.67 -11.13 9.14
C MET A 1 7.84 -10.22 7.93
N LYS A 2 6.84 -9.41 7.65
CA LYS A 2 6.92 -8.48 6.51
C LYS A 2 7.81 -7.29 6.85
N THR A 3 8.69 -6.97 5.93
CA THR A 3 9.55 -5.80 6.01
C THR A 3 9.09 -4.76 5.01
N TYR A 4 9.70 -3.59 5.04
CA TYR A 4 9.44 -2.55 4.05
C TYR A 4 9.56 -3.08 2.62
N LYS A 5 10.59 -3.89 2.37
CA LYS A 5 10.80 -4.46 1.04
C LYS A 5 9.63 -5.35 0.62
N ASN A 6 9.11 -6.15 1.56
CA ASN A 6 7.95 -7.00 1.27
C ASN A 6 6.73 -6.17 0.91
N PHE A 7 6.51 -5.06 1.60
CA PHE A 7 5.40 -4.16 1.28
C PHE A 7 5.58 -3.50 -0.08
N LYS A 8 6.81 -3.11 -0.42
CA LYS A 8 7.08 -2.57 -1.75
C LYS A 8 6.74 -3.58 -2.83
N ASP A 9 7.13 -4.83 -2.64
CA ASP A 9 6.81 -5.90 -3.59
C ASP A 9 5.30 -6.11 -3.68
N GLN A 10 4.61 -6.08 -2.55
CA GLN A 10 3.17 -6.23 -2.52
C GLN A 10 2.49 -5.12 -3.32
N VAL A 11 2.92 -3.88 -3.11
CA VAL A 11 2.37 -2.74 -3.86
C VAL A 11 2.63 -2.89 -5.35
N ALA A 12 3.82 -3.34 -5.72
CA ALA A 12 4.17 -3.52 -7.14
C ALA A 12 3.28 -4.56 -7.84
N ARG A 13 2.71 -5.49 -7.07
CA ARG A 13 1.87 -6.56 -7.60
C ARG A 13 0.39 -6.24 -7.61
N ILE A 14 0.01 -5.05 -7.17
CA ILE A 14 -1.41 -4.68 -7.13
C ILE A 14 -1.96 -4.59 -8.55
N GLU A 15 -3.07 -5.28 -8.79
CA GLU A 15 -3.76 -5.23 -10.07
C GLU A 15 -5.26 -4.99 -9.91
N THR A 16 -5.80 -5.23 -8.72
CA THR A 16 -7.22 -5.08 -8.46
C THR A 16 -7.45 -4.16 -7.26
N GLN A 17 -8.69 -3.68 -7.14
CA GLN A 17 -9.08 -2.86 -6.01
C GLN A 17 -8.91 -3.60 -4.69
N ASN A 18 -9.28 -4.87 -4.66
CA ASN A 18 -9.14 -5.66 -3.43
C ASN A 18 -7.68 -5.76 -3.00
N GLU A 19 -6.78 -5.97 -3.95
CA GLU A 19 -5.36 -6.03 -3.64
C GLU A 19 -4.85 -4.70 -3.11
N LEU A 20 -5.31 -3.60 -3.68
CA LEU A 20 -4.95 -2.27 -3.22
C LEU A 20 -5.41 -2.06 -1.77
N ILE A 21 -6.65 -2.41 -1.47
CA ILE A 21 -7.20 -2.26 -0.12
C ILE A 21 -6.43 -3.13 0.87
N GLU A 22 -6.14 -4.37 0.52
CA GLU A 22 -5.39 -5.27 1.39
C GLU A 22 -4.00 -4.73 1.68
N ALA A 23 -3.31 -4.23 0.66
CA ALA A 23 -1.99 -3.63 0.84
C ALA A 23 -2.06 -2.41 1.74
N HIS A 24 -3.06 -1.56 1.54
CA HIS A 24 -3.25 -0.37 2.35
C HIS A 24 -3.45 -0.73 3.82
N ILE A 25 -4.32 -1.68 4.09
CA ILE A 25 -4.59 -2.11 5.47
C ILE A 25 -3.32 -2.68 6.11
N ALA A 26 -2.61 -3.55 5.40
CA ALA A 26 -1.40 -4.17 5.93
C ALA A 26 -0.32 -3.13 6.24
N ILE A 27 -0.16 -2.15 5.37
CA ILE A 27 0.83 -1.10 5.55
C ILE A 27 0.46 -0.22 6.74
N CYS A 28 -0.81 0.15 6.88
CA CYS A 28 -1.26 0.94 8.02
C CYS A 28 -1.06 0.19 9.33
N GLN A 29 -1.33 -1.10 9.35
CA GLN A 29 -1.11 -1.92 10.54
C GLN A 29 0.36 -1.99 10.89
N ALA A 30 1.23 -2.12 9.89
CA ALA A 30 2.67 -2.16 10.12
C ALA A 30 3.17 -0.83 10.70
N TYR A 31 2.65 0.28 10.21
CA TYR A 31 3.00 1.58 10.75
C TYR A 31 2.54 1.72 12.19
N SER A 32 1.32 1.32 12.49
CA SER A 32 0.80 1.36 13.86
C SER A 32 1.61 0.49 14.81
N ALA A 33 2.19 -0.59 14.30
CA ALA A 33 3.01 -1.51 15.08
C ALA A 33 4.49 -1.10 15.11
N TYR A 34 4.83 0.07 14.58
CA TYR A 34 6.19 0.60 14.53
C TYR A 34 7.15 -0.27 13.72
N LYS A 35 6.63 -1.00 12.74
CA LYS A 35 7.46 -1.86 11.90
C LYS A 35 8.03 -1.13 10.70
N ILE A 36 7.46 0.01 10.36
CA ILE A 36 7.97 0.89 9.30
C ILE A 36 7.98 2.31 9.82
N THR A 37 8.85 3.13 9.24
CA THR A 37 8.96 4.54 9.62
C THR A 37 7.91 5.38 8.88
N HIS A 38 7.74 6.62 9.34
CA HIS A 38 6.84 7.56 8.65
C HIS A 38 7.29 7.80 7.21
N ALA A 39 8.60 7.93 6.98
CA ALA A 39 9.12 8.12 5.63
C ALA A 39 8.81 6.92 4.75
N GLN A 40 8.93 5.71 5.29
CA GLN A 40 8.59 4.50 4.55
C GLN A 40 7.10 4.41 4.27
N LEU A 41 6.28 4.83 5.23
CA LEU A 41 4.84 4.88 5.02
C LEU A 41 4.50 5.81 3.85
N ASP A 42 5.10 7.01 3.83
CA ASP A 42 4.84 7.96 2.75
C ASP A 42 5.26 7.41 1.39
N GLU A 43 6.41 6.74 1.33
CA GLU A 43 6.87 6.12 0.09
C GLU A 43 5.89 5.06 -0.40
N LEU A 44 5.41 4.21 0.51
CA LEU A 44 4.46 3.17 0.16
C LEU A 44 3.12 3.75 -0.27
N ARG A 45 2.67 4.81 0.41
CA ARG A 45 1.43 5.49 0.02
C ARG A 45 1.54 6.07 -1.39
N ASN A 46 2.65 6.74 -1.67
CA ASN A 46 2.86 7.30 -3.01
C ASN A 46 2.91 6.20 -4.07
N ALA A 47 3.56 5.09 -3.76
CA ALA A 47 3.61 3.96 -4.68
C ALA A 47 2.21 3.39 -4.93
N MET A 48 1.38 3.32 -3.89
CA MET A 48 0.00 2.85 -4.05
C MET A 48 -0.82 3.80 -4.91
N ILE A 49 -0.66 5.11 -4.72
CA ILE A 49 -1.36 6.10 -5.52
C ILE A 49 -0.98 5.97 -6.99
N LEU A 50 0.33 5.85 -7.27
CA LEU A 50 0.81 5.68 -8.63
C LEU A 50 0.28 4.40 -9.25
N LYS A 51 0.25 3.32 -8.48
CA LYS A 51 -0.25 2.05 -8.95
C LYS A 51 -1.75 2.14 -9.26
N ARG A 52 -2.49 2.80 -8.40
CA ARG A 52 -3.92 3.01 -8.60
C ARG A 52 -4.19 3.77 -9.91
N LEU A 53 -3.43 4.82 -10.16
CA LEU A 53 -3.58 5.61 -11.38
C LEU A 53 -3.17 4.81 -12.60
N GLU A 54 -2.08 4.06 -12.50
CA GLU A 54 -1.59 3.24 -13.61
C GLU A 54 -2.59 2.18 -14.02
N LYS A 55 -3.20 1.53 -13.04
CA LYS A 55 -4.16 0.45 -13.29
C LYS A 55 -5.59 0.95 -13.39
N LYS A 56 -5.81 2.24 -13.24
CA LYS A 56 -7.15 2.85 -13.28
C LYS A 56 -8.11 2.19 -12.27
N ILE A 57 -7.58 1.89 -11.10
CA ILE A 57 -8.34 1.26 -10.04
C ILE A 57 -9.11 2.33 -9.27
N ALA A 58 -10.40 2.10 -9.04
CA ALA A 58 -11.18 2.97 -8.18
C ALA A 58 -10.69 2.84 -6.74
N TRP A 59 -10.63 3.97 -6.01
CA TRP A 59 -10.09 3.95 -4.65
C TRP A 59 -11.02 3.29 -3.66
N GLY A 60 -12.22 3.04 -4.00
CA GLY A 60 -13.16 2.43 -3.07
C GLY A 60 -14.30 3.37 -2.77
N GLN A 61 -15.37 2.82 -2.24
CA GLN A 61 -16.56 3.58 -1.95
C GLN A 61 -16.36 4.50 -0.77
N GLY A 62 -16.79 5.72 -0.92
CA GLY A 62 -16.76 6.68 0.17
C GLY A 62 -15.40 7.24 0.49
N ILE A 63 -14.49 7.06 -0.38
CA ILE A 63 -13.14 7.58 -0.18
C ILE A 63 -12.92 8.78 -1.09
#